data_09d6d1c27ae7afd88d4a3bd5d5c961b3
#
_entry.id   09d6d1c27ae7afd88d4a3bd5d5c961b3
#
_cell.length_a   1.000
_cell.length_b   1.000
_cell.length_c   1.000
_cell.angle_alpha   90.00
_cell.angle_beta   90.00
_cell.angle_gamma   90.00
#
_symmetry.space_group_name_H-M   'P 1'
#
loop_
_entity.id
_entity.type
_entity.pdbx_description
1 polymer ?
#
loop_
_entity_poly.entity_id
_entity_poly.type
_entity_poly.pdbx_seq_one_letter_code
_entity_poly.pdbx_strand_id
1 'polypeptide(L)'
;MGGFAIGAAAQKDPSAMARLIYLCAYVPAAGLSLAEMRKQAPSQPLMPAVRLAPDGKSFTLDPAMTEALFYHDCPPDVAGFAAPRLCAQAVAPTIKPLADTARADAMPRSYIRCMDDRTIPPAYQVTMTKDWPSADVHEMACGHSPFFTDPAGLARIIDDIIPR
;
A
#
# COMPACT_ATOMS: atom_id res chain seq x y z
N MET A 1 3.07 2.06 -3.26
CA MET A 1 3.27 1.78 -4.72
C MET A 1 2.66 0.45 -5.16
N GLY A 2 2.73 -0.63 -4.35
CA GLY A 2 2.29 -1.98 -4.74
C GLY A 2 0.90 -2.03 -5.37
N GLY A 3 -0.08 -1.31 -4.83
CA GLY A 3 -1.43 -1.28 -5.39
C GLY A 3 -1.51 -0.73 -6.81
N PHE A 4 -0.70 0.29 -7.15
CA PHE A 4 -0.61 0.78 -8.53
C PHE A 4 0.04 -0.26 -9.46
N ALA A 5 1.04 -1.00 -8.99
CA ALA A 5 1.69 -2.03 -9.78
C ALA A 5 0.73 -3.18 -10.12
N ILE A 6 0.00 -3.72 -9.14
CA ILE A 6 -0.96 -4.80 -9.39
C ILE A 6 -2.17 -4.32 -10.20
N GLY A 7 -2.66 -3.09 -9.96
CA GLY A 7 -3.73 -2.49 -10.76
C GLY A 7 -3.32 -2.30 -12.21
N ALA A 8 -2.11 -1.78 -12.47
CA ALA A 8 -1.59 -1.63 -13.83
C ALA A 8 -1.38 -2.97 -14.53
N ALA A 9 -0.91 -4.00 -13.80
CA ALA A 9 -0.76 -5.35 -14.35
C ALA A 9 -2.12 -5.94 -14.75
N ALA A 10 -3.13 -5.85 -13.88
CA ALA A 10 -4.48 -6.32 -14.16
C ALA A 10 -5.14 -5.55 -15.31
N GLN A 11 -4.91 -4.24 -15.40
CA GLN A 11 -5.41 -3.42 -16.52
C GLN A 11 -4.77 -3.84 -17.84
N LYS A 12 -3.50 -4.27 -17.83
CA LYS A 12 -2.81 -4.76 -19.00
C LYS A 12 -3.31 -6.14 -19.44
N ASP A 13 -3.29 -7.10 -18.54
CA ASP A 13 -3.74 -8.48 -18.79
C ASP A 13 -4.14 -9.18 -17.47
N PRO A 14 -5.45 -9.33 -17.19
CA PRO A 14 -5.94 -10.01 -15.99
C PRO A 14 -6.04 -11.53 -16.15
N SER A 15 -5.77 -12.12 -17.33
CA SER A 15 -6.12 -13.49 -17.68
C SER A 15 -5.48 -14.56 -16.77
N ALA A 16 -4.31 -14.27 -16.18
CA ALA A 16 -3.61 -15.17 -15.27
C ALA A 16 -3.81 -14.82 -13.79
N MET A 17 -4.74 -13.92 -13.47
CA MET A 17 -4.97 -13.42 -12.12
C MET A 17 -6.31 -13.89 -11.60
N ALA A 18 -6.34 -14.58 -10.46
CA ALA A 18 -7.57 -15.02 -9.82
C ALA A 18 -8.22 -13.89 -8.99
N ARG A 19 -7.41 -13.06 -8.32
CA ARG A 19 -7.86 -11.99 -7.42
C ARG A 19 -6.76 -10.96 -7.19
N LEU A 20 -7.11 -9.71 -6.93
CA LEU A 20 -6.21 -8.67 -6.47
C LEU A 20 -6.33 -8.50 -4.96
N ILE A 21 -5.23 -8.61 -4.22
CA ILE A 21 -5.20 -8.39 -2.77
C ILE A 21 -4.38 -7.12 -2.49
N TYR A 22 -5.05 -6.11 -1.95
CA TYR A 22 -4.43 -4.86 -1.53
C TYR A 22 -4.13 -4.91 -0.03
N LEU A 23 -2.85 -4.94 0.34
CA LEU A 23 -2.40 -4.91 1.72
C LEU A 23 -1.97 -3.48 2.06
N CYS A 24 -2.73 -2.78 2.91
CA CYS A 24 -2.52 -1.38 3.31
C CYS A 24 -1.93 -0.52 2.16
N ALA A 25 -2.52 -0.63 0.97
CA ALA A 25 -1.99 -0.04 -0.26
C ALA A 25 -3.00 0.92 -0.90
N TYR A 26 -2.52 1.85 -1.73
CA TYR A 26 -3.41 2.67 -2.55
C TYR A 26 -4.13 1.80 -3.58
N VAL A 27 -5.46 1.91 -3.64
CA VAL A 27 -6.28 1.34 -4.72
C VAL A 27 -6.35 2.37 -5.84
N PRO A 28 -5.79 2.11 -7.03
CA PRO A 28 -5.82 3.09 -8.11
C PRO A 28 -7.24 3.49 -8.48
N ALA A 29 -7.45 4.78 -8.70
CA ALA A 29 -8.65 5.32 -9.32
C ALA A 29 -8.28 5.91 -10.70
N ALA A 30 -9.14 5.68 -11.69
CA ALA A 30 -8.89 6.15 -13.06
C ALA A 30 -8.62 7.66 -13.09
N GLY A 31 -7.58 8.07 -13.80
CA GLY A 31 -7.19 9.46 -13.95
C GLY A 31 -6.44 10.06 -12.76
N LEU A 32 -6.29 9.36 -11.62
CA LEU A 32 -5.55 9.85 -10.47
C LEU A 32 -4.19 9.15 -10.34
N SER A 33 -3.16 9.94 -10.07
CA SER A 33 -1.85 9.44 -9.66
C SER A 33 -1.84 9.12 -8.15
N LEU A 34 -0.86 8.34 -7.70
CA LEU A 34 -0.67 8.08 -6.27
C LEU A 34 -0.46 9.40 -5.48
N ALA A 35 0.28 10.34 -6.05
CA ALA A 35 0.53 11.64 -5.41
C ALA A 35 -0.75 12.47 -5.23
N GLU A 36 -1.69 12.40 -6.18
CA GLU A 36 -2.99 13.06 -6.08
C GLU A 36 -3.88 12.37 -5.06
N MET A 37 -3.94 11.03 -5.09
CA MET A 37 -4.69 10.26 -4.10
C MET A 37 -4.18 10.52 -2.68
N ARG A 38 -2.85 10.54 -2.48
CA ARG A 38 -2.26 10.87 -1.18
C ARG A 38 -2.73 12.21 -0.64
N LYS A 39 -2.88 13.24 -1.50
CA LYS A 39 -3.37 14.57 -1.10
C LYS A 39 -4.82 14.56 -0.62
N GLN A 40 -5.60 13.54 -0.96
CA GLN A 40 -6.98 13.37 -0.51
C GLN A 40 -7.06 12.75 0.91
N ALA A 41 -5.97 12.17 1.40
CA ALA A 41 -5.90 11.62 2.74
C ALA A 41 -5.97 12.76 3.80
N PRO A 42 -6.54 12.50 4.98
CA PRO A 42 -6.68 13.51 6.05
C PRO A 42 -5.34 14.00 6.59
N SER A 43 -4.28 13.24 6.40
CA SER A 43 -2.91 13.61 6.73
C SER A 43 -1.93 12.92 5.78
N GLN A 44 -0.68 13.39 5.78
CA GLN A 44 0.38 12.87 4.92
C GLN A 44 1.64 12.55 5.74
N PRO A 45 1.57 11.54 6.63
CA PRO A 45 2.63 11.28 7.61
C PRO A 45 3.96 10.89 6.98
N LEU A 46 3.97 10.31 5.78
CA LEU A 46 5.18 9.95 5.07
C LEU A 46 5.97 11.15 4.53
N MET A 47 5.31 12.28 4.24
CA MET A 47 5.95 13.39 3.54
C MET A 47 7.13 14.04 4.26
N PRO A 48 7.12 14.21 5.58
CA PRO A 48 8.29 14.72 6.30
C PRO A 48 9.55 13.87 6.16
N ALA A 49 9.39 12.57 5.89
CA ALA A 49 10.51 11.64 5.72
C ALA A 49 11.06 11.61 4.28
N VAL A 50 10.36 12.15 3.30
CA VAL A 50 10.78 12.11 1.89
C VAL A 50 11.98 13.02 1.64
N ARG A 51 13.03 12.47 1.04
CA ARG A 51 14.25 13.20 0.62
C ARG A 51 14.41 13.02 -0.88
N LEU A 52 14.06 14.08 -1.63
CA LEU A 52 14.15 14.09 -3.09
C LEU A 52 15.64 14.15 -3.51
N ALA A 53 16.00 13.36 -4.52
CA ALA A 53 17.31 13.43 -5.14
C ALA A 53 17.51 14.79 -5.87
N PRO A 54 18.74 15.28 -6.04
CA PRO A 54 19.02 16.57 -6.68
C PRO A 54 18.44 16.68 -8.11
N ASP A 55 18.35 15.58 -8.83
CA ASP A 55 17.81 15.55 -10.20
C ASP A 55 16.26 15.42 -10.24
N GLY A 56 15.60 15.32 -9.08
CA GLY A 56 14.16 15.18 -8.95
C GLY A 56 13.56 13.85 -9.46
N LYS A 57 14.38 12.88 -9.87
CA LYS A 57 13.89 11.65 -10.51
C LYS A 57 13.61 10.52 -9.53
N SER A 58 14.20 10.58 -8.35
CA SER A 58 13.99 9.59 -7.28
C SER A 58 13.94 10.26 -5.92
N PHE A 59 13.52 9.51 -4.92
CA PHE A 59 13.56 9.90 -3.51
C PHE A 59 13.96 8.73 -2.64
N THR A 60 14.54 9.04 -1.51
CA THR A 60 14.76 8.13 -0.39
C THR A 60 13.91 8.58 0.80
N LEU A 61 13.91 7.79 1.85
CA LEU A 61 13.29 8.17 3.12
C LEU A 61 14.38 8.46 4.14
N ASP A 62 14.12 9.42 5.01
CA ASP A 62 14.98 9.72 6.14
C ASP A 62 15.07 8.48 7.05
N PRO A 63 16.26 7.89 7.24
CA PRO A 63 16.41 6.69 8.07
C PRO A 63 15.94 6.88 9.51
N ALA A 64 16.05 8.09 10.06
CA ALA A 64 15.64 8.41 11.43
C ALA A 64 14.11 8.34 11.63
N MET A 65 13.34 8.39 10.54
CA MET A 65 11.87 8.37 10.57
C MET A 65 11.28 7.01 10.16
N THR A 66 12.07 6.12 9.58
CA THR A 66 11.55 4.88 8.98
C THR A 66 10.98 3.92 10.01
N GLU A 67 11.60 3.80 11.18
CA GLU A 67 11.10 2.94 12.27
C GLU A 67 9.71 3.39 12.73
N ALA A 68 9.55 4.67 13.03
CA ALA A 68 8.28 5.23 13.50
C ALA A 68 7.15 5.14 12.47
N LEU A 69 7.46 5.14 11.18
CA LEU A 69 6.48 5.12 10.08
C LEU A 69 6.09 3.70 9.66
N PHE A 70 7.08 2.80 9.52
CA PHE A 70 6.87 1.49 8.91
C PHE A 70 6.94 0.33 9.88
N TYR A 71 7.66 0.48 11.00
CA TYR A 71 8.07 -0.65 11.85
C TYR A 71 7.79 -0.43 13.33
N HIS A 72 7.00 0.59 13.70
CA HIS A 72 6.78 1.01 15.09
C HIS A 72 6.16 -0.07 15.99
N ASP A 73 5.48 -1.03 15.41
CA ASP A 73 4.81 -2.16 16.09
C ASP A 73 5.46 -3.51 15.77
N CYS A 74 6.61 -3.48 15.07
CA CYS A 74 7.35 -4.69 14.73
C CYS A 74 8.29 -5.12 15.87
N PRO A 75 8.76 -6.39 15.87
CA PRO A 75 9.82 -6.84 16.74
C PRO A 75 11.06 -5.93 16.66
N PRO A 76 11.80 -5.74 17.77
CA PRO A 76 12.89 -4.73 17.85
C PRO A 76 14.02 -4.89 16.83
N ASP A 77 14.27 -6.10 16.34
CA ASP A 77 15.31 -6.41 15.36
C ASP A 77 14.89 -6.10 13.91
N VAL A 78 13.59 -5.96 13.67
CA VAL A 78 13.04 -5.73 12.32
C VAL A 78 13.51 -4.41 11.72
N ALA A 79 13.51 -3.32 12.48
CA ALA A 79 13.96 -2.03 12.00
C ALA A 79 15.41 -2.08 11.53
N GLY A 80 16.30 -2.72 12.31
CA GLY A 80 17.69 -2.94 11.97
C GLY A 80 17.88 -3.83 10.72
N PHE A 81 16.98 -4.79 10.52
CA PHE A 81 16.99 -5.64 9.33
C PHE A 81 16.44 -4.91 8.09
N ALA A 82 15.33 -4.20 8.22
CA ALA A 82 14.58 -3.65 7.09
C ALA A 82 15.14 -2.31 6.60
N ALA A 83 15.50 -1.38 7.50
CA ALA A 83 15.92 -0.04 7.13
C ALA A 83 17.11 0.00 6.15
N PRO A 84 18.19 -0.80 6.31
CA PRO A 84 19.30 -0.81 5.36
C PRO A 84 18.93 -1.38 3.97
N ARG A 85 17.77 -2.00 3.85
CA ARG A 85 17.25 -2.59 2.59
C ARG A 85 16.32 -1.66 1.84
N LEU A 86 15.95 -0.53 2.43
CA LEU A 86 15.20 0.51 1.74
C LEU A 86 16.09 1.14 0.66
N CYS A 87 15.55 1.24 -0.54
CA CYS A 87 16.26 1.80 -1.68
C CYS A 87 15.54 3.04 -2.23
N ALA A 88 16.19 3.77 -3.13
CA ALA A 88 15.60 4.90 -3.81
C ALA A 88 14.38 4.48 -4.63
N GLN A 89 13.29 5.22 -4.47
CA GLN A 89 12.04 5.06 -5.22
C GLN A 89 12.00 6.06 -6.36
N ALA A 90 11.71 5.61 -7.58
CA ALA A 90 11.49 6.51 -8.71
C ALA A 90 10.25 7.40 -8.49
N VAL A 91 10.36 8.69 -8.84
CA VAL A 91 9.24 9.66 -8.75
C VAL A 91 8.20 9.40 -9.83
N ALA A 92 8.62 9.12 -11.06
CA ALA A 92 7.73 9.01 -12.22
C ALA A 92 6.51 8.07 -11.99
N PRO A 93 6.63 6.86 -11.41
CA PRO A 93 5.47 6.02 -11.14
C PRO A 93 4.49 6.60 -10.10
N THR A 94 4.96 7.52 -9.24
CA THR A 94 4.09 8.11 -8.20
C THR A 94 3.25 9.26 -8.70
N ILE A 95 3.65 9.90 -9.80
CA ILE A 95 2.96 11.06 -10.39
C ILE A 95 2.24 10.73 -11.69
N LYS A 96 2.42 9.51 -12.23
CA LYS A 96 1.75 9.07 -13.44
C LYS A 96 0.43 8.39 -13.07
N PRO A 97 -0.74 8.92 -13.50
CA PRO A 97 -2.02 8.27 -13.26
C PRO A 97 -2.17 7.02 -14.15
N LEU A 98 -3.00 6.08 -13.70
CA LEU A 98 -3.58 5.10 -14.60
C LEU A 98 -4.76 5.76 -15.33
N ALA A 99 -4.72 5.78 -16.66
CA ALA A 99 -5.76 6.40 -17.46
C ALA A 99 -7.12 5.69 -17.30
N ASP A 100 -7.06 4.37 -17.08
CA ASP A 100 -8.22 3.49 -16.95
C ASP A 100 -7.93 2.40 -15.92
N THR A 101 -8.95 1.98 -15.17
CA THR A 101 -8.90 0.91 -14.16
C THR A 101 -9.99 -0.14 -14.36
N ALA A 102 -10.80 -0.07 -15.43
CA ALA A 102 -12.01 -0.87 -15.61
C ALA A 102 -11.75 -2.38 -15.53
N ARG A 103 -10.65 -2.89 -16.11
CA ARG A 103 -10.31 -4.32 -16.04
C ARG A 103 -9.91 -4.73 -14.63
N ALA A 104 -9.12 -3.90 -13.94
CA ALA A 104 -8.73 -4.14 -12.55
C ALA A 104 -9.94 -4.07 -11.60
N ASP A 105 -10.86 -3.13 -11.85
CA ASP A 105 -12.09 -2.95 -11.07
C ASP A 105 -13.09 -4.10 -11.25
N ALA A 106 -13.10 -4.73 -12.42
CA ALA A 106 -13.95 -5.88 -12.73
C ALA A 106 -13.42 -7.20 -12.12
N MET A 107 -12.18 -7.22 -11.60
CA MET A 107 -11.62 -8.43 -11.00
C MET A 107 -12.15 -8.66 -9.57
N PRO A 108 -12.23 -9.92 -9.15
CA PRO A 108 -12.32 -10.21 -7.71
C PRO A 108 -11.18 -9.52 -6.98
N ARG A 109 -11.50 -8.80 -5.90
CA ARG A 109 -10.49 -8.04 -5.16
C ARG A 109 -10.79 -8.03 -3.67
N SER A 110 -9.74 -8.01 -2.86
CA SER A 110 -9.83 -7.87 -1.41
C SER A 110 -8.86 -6.83 -0.91
N TYR A 111 -9.21 -6.23 0.21
CA TYR A 111 -8.37 -5.25 0.90
C TYR A 111 -8.12 -5.69 2.34
N ILE A 112 -6.87 -5.62 2.77
CA ILE A 112 -6.47 -5.81 4.17
C ILE A 112 -6.07 -4.44 4.71
N ARG A 113 -6.92 -3.86 5.57
CA ARG A 113 -6.66 -2.59 6.26
C ARG A 113 -5.74 -2.82 7.45
N CYS A 114 -4.74 -1.96 7.61
CA CYS A 114 -3.90 -1.91 8.80
C CYS A 114 -4.35 -0.74 9.67
N MET A 115 -4.93 -1.04 10.83
CA MET A 115 -5.70 -0.05 11.62
C MET A 115 -4.84 0.87 12.48
N ASP A 116 -3.52 0.63 12.57
CA ASP A 116 -2.53 1.52 13.19
C ASP A 116 -1.43 1.95 12.19
N ASP A 117 -1.76 2.01 10.91
CA ASP A 117 -0.84 2.39 9.84
C ASP A 117 -0.45 3.88 9.95
N ARG A 118 0.85 4.13 10.16
CA ARG A 118 1.44 5.47 10.25
C ARG A 118 2.03 5.96 8.92
N THR A 119 1.81 5.23 7.83
CA THR A 119 2.27 5.58 6.47
C THR A 119 1.10 5.97 5.58
N ILE A 120 0.06 5.12 5.51
CA ILE A 120 -1.20 5.39 4.83
C ILE A 120 -2.30 5.45 5.90
N PRO A 121 -2.83 6.63 6.24
CA PRO A 121 -3.78 6.77 7.34
C PRO A 121 -4.94 5.77 7.25
N PRO A 122 -5.31 5.06 8.34
CA PRO A 122 -6.40 4.10 8.36
C PRO A 122 -7.73 4.69 7.84
N ALA A 123 -8.03 5.94 8.19
CA ALA A 123 -9.21 6.64 7.68
C ALA A 123 -9.23 6.74 6.14
N TYR A 124 -8.05 6.84 5.51
CA TYR A 124 -7.98 6.86 4.05
C TYR A 124 -8.10 5.45 3.45
N GLN A 125 -7.59 4.42 4.12
CA GLN A 125 -7.82 3.02 3.74
C GLN A 125 -9.32 2.69 3.78
N VAL A 126 -10.04 3.17 4.80
CA VAL A 126 -11.51 3.09 4.87
C VAL A 126 -12.16 3.84 3.70
N THR A 127 -11.71 5.06 3.40
CA THR A 127 -12.24 5.86 2.28
C THR A 127 -12.10 5.15 0.94
N MET A 128 -10.93 4.55 0.65
CA MET A 128 -10.68 3.83 -0.60
C MET A 128 -11.53 2.57 -0.77
N THR A 129 -12.06 2.02 0.31
CA THR A 129 -12.80 0.75 0.32
C THR A 129 -14.24 0.90 0.82
N LYS A 130 -14.76 2.12 0.93
CA LYS A 130 -16.08 2.41 1.51
C LYS A 130 -17.25 1.73 0.77
N ASP A 131 -17.10 1.57 -0.54
CA ASP A 131 -18.12 1.01 -1.42
C ASP A 131 -17.87 -0.48 -1.75
N TRP A 132 -16.88 -1.12 -1.08
CA TRP A 132 -16.58 -2.52 -1.29
C TRP A 132 -17.48 -3.42 -0.42
N PRO A 133 -17.83 -4.63 -0.89
CA PRO A 133 -18.51 -5.61 -0.06
C PRO A 133 -17.71 -5.88 1.23
N SER A 134 -18.39 -5.96 2.35
CA SER A 134 -17.73 -6.21 3.65
C SER A 134 -16.96 -7.54 3.69
N ALA A 135 -17.40 -8.54 2.92
CA ALA A 135 -16.70 -9.82 2.79
C ALA A 135 -15.33 -9.71 2.09
N ASP A 136 -15.11 -8.63 1.34
CA ASP A 136 -13.84 -8.36 0.63
C ASP A 136 -12.91 -7.41 1.40
N VAL A 137 -13.31 -6.96 2.60
CA VAL A 137 -12.52 -6.03 3.41
C VAL A 137 -12.21 -6.66 4.76
N HIS A 138 -10.92 -6.83 5.02
CA HIS A 138 -10.38 -7.42 6.25
C HIS A 138 -9.60 -6.36 7.02
N GLU A 139 -9.47 -6.52 8.34
CA GLU A 139 -8.76 -5.58 9.20
C GLU A 139 -7.71 -6.30 10.06
N MET A 140 -6.55 -5.67 10.19
CA MET A 140 -5.50 -6.09 11.12
C MET A 140 -5.18 -4.95 12.09
N ALA A 141 -5.11 -5.25 13.37
CA ALA A 141 -4.71 -4.30 14.40
C ALA A 141 -3.17 -4.16 14.43
N CYS A 142 -2.61 -3.58 13.36
CA CYS A 142 -1.17 -3.45 13.16
C CYS A 142 -0.82 -2.22 12.32
N GLY A 143 0.48 -1.90 12.27
CA GLY A 143 1.06 -0.84 11.44
C GLY A 143 1.23 -1.23 9.98
N HIS A 144 2.08 -0.49 9.26
CA HIS A 144 2.27 -0.62 7.80
C HIS A 144 2.96 -1.92 7.36
N SER A 145 3.51 -2.70 8.28
CA SER A 145 4.32 -3.89 7.96
C SER A 145 3.80 -5.18 8.61
N PRO A 146 2.53 -5.58 8.35
CA PRO A 146 1.91 -6.75 8.98
C PRO A 146 2.66 -8.07 8.74
N PHE A 147 3.40 -8.17 7.65
CA PHE A 147 4.26 -9.31 7.34
C PHE A 147 5.44 -9.47 8.31
N PHE A 148 5.76 -8.44 9.09
CA PHE A 148 6.70 -8.49 10.21
C PHE A 148 6.00 -8.54 11.57
N THR A 149 4.92 -7.79 11.74
CA THR A 149 4.21 -7.64 13.02
C THR A 149 3.44 -8.92 13.37
N ASP A 150 2.64 -9.44 12.44
CA ASP A 150 1.85 -10.68 12.59
C ASP A 150 1.80 -11.48 11.28
N PRO A 151 2.91 -12.11 10.89
CA PRO A 151 2.97 -12.89 9.65
C PRO A 151 1.98 -14.07 9.64
N ALA A 152 1.71 -14.67 10.80
CA ALA A 152 0.77 -15.79 10.89
C ALA A 152 -0.68 -15.34 10.72
N GLY A 153 -1.06 -14.19 11.30
CA GLY A 153 -2.37 -13.57 11.11
C GLY A 153 -2.59 -13.15 9.67
N LEU A 154 -1.59 -12.51 9.07
CA LEU A 154 -1.65 -12.13 7.65
C LEU A 154 -1.80 -13.36 6.74
N ALA A 155 -1.05 -14.42 6.99
CA ALA A 155 -1.14 -15.65 6.19
C ALA A 155 -2.52 -16.30 6.28
N ARG A 156 -3.14 -16.36 7.49
CA ARG A 156 -4.52 -16.86 7.66
C ARG A 156 -5.52 -16.05 6.85
N ILE A 157 -5.47 -14.71 6.93
CA ILE A 157 -6.36 -13.84 6.17
C ILE A 157 -6.20 -14.08 4.66
N ILE A 158 -4.97 -14.21 4.16
CA ILE A 158 -4.72 -14.48 2.75
C ILE A 158 -5.25 -15.85 2.34
N ASP A 159 -5.06 -16.90 3.17
CA ASP A 159 -5.59 -18.25 2.88
C ASP A 159 -7.13 -18.27 2.83
N ASP A 160 -7.79 -17.51 3.70
CA ASP A 160 -9.25 -17.35 3.69
C ASP A 160 -9.77 -16.56 2.47
N ILE A 161 -8.99 -15.63 1.94
CA ILE A 161 -9.33 -14.82 0.76
C ILE A 161 -9.19 -15.63 -0.54
N ILE A 162 -8.21 -16.51 -0.64
CA ILE A 162 -7.92 -17.27 -1.87
C ILE A 162 -8.96 -18.39 -2.04
N PRO A 163 -9.70 -18.41 -3.17
CA PRO A 163 -10.65 -19.48 -3.44
C PRO A 163 -9.93 -20.83 -3.51
N ARG A 164 -10.48 -21.83 -2.82
CA ARG A 164 -10.03 -23.22 -2.91
C ARG A 164 -10.61 -23.92 -4.13
#